data_e5b6ab7cfc5f1ff8cbaebe84a129fbe6
#
_entry.id   e5b6ab7cfc5f1ff8cbaebe84a129fbe6
#
_cell.length_a   1.000
_cell.length_b   1.000
_cell.length_c   1.000
_cell.angle_alpha   90.00
_cell.angle_beta   90.00
_cell.angle_gamma   90.00
#
_symmetry.space_group_name_H-M   'P 1'
#
loop_
_entity.id
_entity.type
_entity.pdbx_description
1 polymer ?
#
loop_
_entity_poly.entity_id
_entity_poly.type
_entity_poly.pdbx_seq_one_letter_code
_entity_poly.pdbx_strand_id
1 'polypeptide(L)'
;MNKQNRLCYISRNYYNLTSAGNKAKTDNEDTLDEMGAVNLGLHRTVKNSKIIAFFLDLAGILRACLLLQKGDTLFLQYPVKKYFSFLCKIARMKGAKTVSLIHDLGSFRRKKLTVEKEISRLSHSDYIIASNENMKKWLKEHGMQKPVGALGLFDYRSASPCQEKASDRKQPKVVYAGALSMKKNSFLVELSKTLTNWQLLVCGNKEGLQGLKENPLITYQGFVPSEDFIKSIDADFGLVWDGDSLDTCSGEYGQYLKWNSPHKVSFYLRAGLPLIIWKEAAVAPIIEEAGAGIAINSLKELDEKLANLTLDDIANQKRKAKRLAERLNHGHFLRQALGMYFSDRKSVGRERVC
;
A
#
# COMPACT_ATOMS: atom_id res chain seq x y z
N MET A 1 -9.78 22.90 -32.20
CA MET A 1 -9.05 22.72 -30.93
C MET A 1 -9.07 21.24 -30.59
N ASN A 2 -7.93 20.54 -30.68
CA ASN A 2 -7.83 19.14 -30.23
C ASN A 2 -8.14 19.11 -28.74
N LYS A 3 -9.28 18.55 -28.33
CA LYS A 3 -9.61 18.32 -26.92
C LYS A 3 -8.56 17.32 -26.37
N GLN A 4 -7.63 17.84 -25.59
CA GLN A 4 -6.65 17.02 -24.90
C GLN A 4 -7.38 16.03 -23.99
N ASN A 5 -7.10 14.73 -24.13
CA ASN A 5 -7.71 13.68 -23.29
C ASN A 5 -7.32 13.94 -21.83
N ARG A 6 -8.28 14.27 -20.97
CA ARG A 6 -8.04 14.57 -19.55
C ARG A 6 -7.86 13.28 -18.76
N LEU A 7 -6.93 13.27 -17.83
CA LEU A 7 -6.93 12.32 -16.71
C LEU A 7 -7.88 12.85 -15.64
N CYS A 8 -8.81 12.04 -15.19
CA CYS A 8 -9.83 12.43 -14.22
C CYS A 8 -9.90 11.43 -13.08
N TYR A 9 -10.31 11.87 -11.91
CA TYR A 9 -10.56 11.01 -10.75
C TYR A 9 -11.80 11.47 -9.98
N ILE A 10 -12.21 10.71 -8.96
CA ILE A 10 -13.36 11.04 -8.11
C ILE A 10 -12.89 10.99 -6.66
N SER A 11 -12.75 12.16 -6.04
CA SER A 11 -12.57 12.25 -4.60
C SER A 11 -13.88 12.01 -3.86
N ARG A 12 -13.79 11.64 -2.59
CA ARG A 12 -14.94 11.28 -1.77
C ARG A 12 -14.76 11.63 -0.30
N ASN A 13 -15.72 11.24 0.54
CA ASN A 13 -15.58 11.35 1.98
C ASN A 13 -14.68 10.26 2.57
N TYR A 14 -13.70 10.68 3.37
CA TYR A 14 -12.81 9.82 4.14
C TYR A 14 -13.09 10.00 5.64
N TYR A 15 -13.61 8.97 6.31
CA TYR A 15 -13.95 9.04 7.74
C TYR A 15 -12.76 9.33 8.64
N ASN A 16 -11.58 8.86 8.25
CA ASN A 16 -10.34 9.01 8.99
C ASN A 16 -9.16 9.02 8.00
N LEU A 17 -8.39 10.09 8.00
CA LEU A 17 -7.22 10.24 7.13
C LEU A 17 -6.00 9.47 7.65
N THR A 18 -5.96 9.13 8.94
CA THR A 18 -4.81 8.45 9.56
C THR A 18 -4.84 6.94 9.35
N SER A 19 -5.95 6.36 8.89
CA SER A 19 -5.98 4.94 8.54
C SER A 19 -5.17 4.66 7.29
N ALA A 20 -4.34 3.62 7.29
CA ALA A 20 -3.48 3.24 6.17
C ALA A 20 -4.22 3.14 4.82
N GLY A 21 -5.45 2.58 4.81
CA GLY A 21 -6.23 2.43 3.59
C GLY A 21 -6.79 3.75 3.03
N ASN A 22 -7.06 4.74 3.87
CA ASN A 22 -7.47 6.07 3.42
C ASN A 22 -6.25 6.92 3.04
N LYS A 23 -5.17 6.84 3.81
CA LYS A 23 -3.90 7.51 3.50
C LYS A 23 -3.41 7.15 2.09
N ALA A 24 -3.34 5.86 1.74
CA ALA A 24 -2.96 5.45 0.39
C ALA A 24 -3.83 6.07 -0.71
N LYS A 25 -5.13 6.26 -0.46
CA LYS A 25 -6.05 6.85 -1.45
C LYS A 25 -5.88 8.35 -1.57
N THR A 26 -5.72 9.04 -0.45
CA THR A 26 -5.51 10.49 -0.45
C THR A 26 -4.15 10.86 -1.03
N ASP A 27 -3.11 10.07 -0.77
CA ASP A 27 -1.80 10.27 -1.38
C ASP A 27 -1.82 10.09 -2.91
N ASN A 28 -2.64 9.13 -3.40
CA ASN A 28 -2.88 8.99 -4.82
C ASN A 28 -3.63 10.19 -5.41
N GLU A 29 -4.63 10.74 -4.70
CA GLU A 29 -5.34 11.95 -5.13
C GLU A 29 -4.39 13.15 -5.22
N ASP A 30 -3.53 13.34 -4.21
CA ASP A 30 -2.54 14.42 -4.19
C ASP A 30 -1.53 14.28 -5.35
N THR A 31 -1.13 13.05 -5.68
CA THR A 31 -0.27 12.77 -6.83
C THR A 31 -1.00 13.05 -8.16
N LEU A 32 -2.29 12.68 -8.26
CA LEU A 32 -3.10 12.95 -9.44
C LEU A 32 -3.30 14.45 -9.66
N ASP A 33 -3.52 15.22 -8.59
CA ASP A 33 -3.63 16.69 -8.66
C ASP A 33 -2.34 17.32 -9.18
N GLU A 34 -1.18 16.89 -8.69
CA GLU A 34 0.13 17.33 -9.20
C GLU A 34 0.38 16.94 -10.67
N MET A 35 -0.24 15.85 -11.14
CA MET A 35 -0.21 15.45 -12.55
C MET A 35 -1.18 16.25 -13.42
N GLY A 36 -1.94 17.19 -12.86
CA GLY A 36 -2.97 17.96 -13.55
C GLY A 36 -4.25 17.19 -13.84
N ALA A 37 -4.51 16.11 -13.10
CA ALA A 37 -5.77 15.37 -13.24
C ALA A 37 -6.94 16.17 -12.66
N VAL A 38 -8.13 15.99 -13.25
CA VAL A 38 -9.35 16.72 -12.88
C VAL A 38 -10.18 15.91 -11.91
N ASN A 39 -10.43 16.45 -10.73
CA ASN A 39 -11.40 15.87 -9.80
C ASN A 39 -12.83 16.12 -10.30
N LEU A 40 -13.51 15.07 -10.75
CA LEU A 40 -14.90 15.12 -11.19
C LEU A 40 -15.90 14.97 -10.04
N GLY A 41 -15.44 14.51 -8.87
CA GLY A 41 -16.25 14.38 -7.65
C GLY A 41 -16.40 15.70 -6.88
N LEU A 42 -16.87 15.61 -5.65
CA LEU A 42 -16.81 16.71 -4.70
C LEU A 42 -15.39 16.84 -4.14
N HIS A 43 -15.10 17.96 -3.46
CA HIS A 43 -13.86 18.09 -2.71
C HIS A 43 -13.75 17.01 -1.63
N ARG A 44 -12.53 16.60 -1.32
CA ARG A 44 -12.23 15.69 -0.20
C ARG A 44 -12.85 16.20 1.09
N THR A 45 -13.57 15.35 1.79
CA THR A 45 -14.18 15.67 3.09
C THR A 45 -13.84 14.59 4.12
N VAL A 46 -13.93 14.98 5.42
CA VAL A 46 -13.75 14.08 6.56
C VAL A 46 -14.98 14.23 7.46
N LYS A 47 -16.04 13.49 7.15
CA LYS A 47 -17.30 13.49 7.90
C LYS A 47 -17.53 12.14 8.54
N ASN A 48 -17.76 12.10 9.85
CA ASN A 48 -17.96 10.86 10.61
C ASN A 48 -19.39 10.29 10.48
N SER A 49 -20.36 11.13 10.11
CA SER A 49 -21.73 10.65 9.87
C SER A 49 -21.83 9.79 8.62
N LYS A 50 -22.28 8.55 8.78
CA LYS A 50 -22.49 7.62 7.65
C LYS A 50 -23.55 8.11 6.66
N ILE A 51 -24.58 8.81 7.15
CA ILE A 51 -25.66 9.36 6.34
C ILE A 51 -25.12 10.52 5.49
N ILE A 52 -24.45 11.49 6.10
CA ILE A 52 -23.85 12.63 5.38
C ILE A 52 -22.83 12.13 4.36
N ALA A 53 -21.94 11.21 4.75
CA ALA A 53 -20.96 10.63 3.85
C ALA A 53 -21.60 9.91 2.65
N PHE A 54 -22.73 9.21 2.87
CA PHE A 54 -23.47 8.57 1.78
C PHE A 54 -23.99 9.59 0.75
N PHE A 55 -24.61 10.67 1.21
CA PHE A 55 -25.14 11.70 0.30
C PHE A 55 -24.03 12.48 -0.40
N LEU A 56 -22.91 12.77 0.29
CA LEU A 56 -21.73 13.41 -0.33
C LEU A 56 -21.13 12.51 -1.41
N ASP A 57 -20.93 11.22 -1.12
CA ASP A 57 -20.41 10.26 -2.10
C ASP A 57 -21.35 10.14 -3.30
N LEU A 58 -22.66 10.06 -3.07
CA LEU A 58 -23.67 10.00 -4.14
C LEU A 58 -23.65 11.25 -5.01
N ALA A 59 -23.67 12.44 -4.40
CA ALA A 59 -23.61 13.72 -5.12
C ALA A 59 -22.32 13.84 -5.93
N GLY A 60 -21.17 13.41 -5.36
CA GLY A 60 -19.90 13.38 -6.07
C GLY A 60 -19.92 12.47 -7.30
N ILE A 61 -20.53 11.29 -7.18
CA ILE A 61 -20.68 10.34 -8.29
C ILE A 61 -21.60 10.90 -9.38
N LEU A 62 -22.75 11.48 -9.01
CA LEU A 62 -23.65 12.10 -9.97
C LEU A 62 -22.98 13.26 -10.71
N ARG A 63 -22.27 14.12 -9.99
CA ARG A 63 -21.47 15.19 -10.59
C ARG A 63 -20.42 14.64 -11.57
N ALA A 64 -19.70 13.59 -11.18
CA ALA A 64 -18.71 12.96 -12.07
C ALA A 64 -19.37 12.37 -13.33
N CYS A 65 -20.54 11.75 -13.19
CA CYS A 65 -21.31 11.27 -14.34
C CYS A 65 -21.70 12.40 -15.29
N LEU A 66 -22.02 13.60 -14.79
CA LEU A 66 -22.36 14.75 -15.64
C LEU A 66 -21.13 15.32 -16.34
N LEU A 67 -20.02 15.50 -15.62
CA LEU A 67 -18.81 16.20 -16.09
C LEU A 67 -17.87 15.35 -16.95
N LEU A 68 -17.99 14.02 -16.90
CA LEU A 68 -17.18 13.09 -17.69
C LEU A 68 -17.47 13.26 -19.17
N GLN A 69 -16.43 13.36 -19.99
CA GLN A 69 -16.50 13.65 -21.43
C GLN A 69 -15.89 12.52 -22.25
N LYS A 70 -16.22 12.50 -23.55
CA LYS A 70 -15.60 11.61 -24.54
C LYS A 70 -14.09 11.87 -24.60
N GLY A 71 -13.31 10.78 -24.56
CA GLY A 71 -11.86 10.82 -24.59
C GLY A 71 -11.20 10.91 -23.21
N ASP A 72 -11.92 11.25 -22.15
CA ASP A 72 -11.38 11.26 -20.78
C ASP A 72 -10.87 9.88 -20.37
N THR A 73 -9.90 9.86 -19.45
CA THR A 73 -9.49 8.65 -18.71
C THR A 73 -9.88 8.82 -17.24
N LEU A 74 -10.84 8.02 -16.80
CA LEU A 74 -11.30 8.02 -15.41
C LEU A 74 -10.50 7.03 -14.57
N PHE A 75 -9.69 7.55 -13.64
CA PHE A 75 -8.95 6.76 -12.66
C PHE A 75 -9.85 6.41 -11.47
N LEU A 76 -9.92 5.12 -11.12
CA LEU A 76 -10.73 4.57 -10.04
C LEU A 76 -9.86 3.83 -9.04
N GLN A 77 -10.06 4.06 -7.75
CA GLN A 77 -9.36 3.38 -6.67
C GLN A 77 -10.25 2.23 -6.13
N TYR A 78 -10.02 1.01 -6.64
CA TYR A 78 -10.81 -0.17 -6.25
C TYR A 78 -10.46 -0.65 -4.82
N PRO A 79 -11.45 -1.02 -3.99
CA PRO A 79 -12.87 -1.11 -4.31
C PRO A 79 -13.61 0.22 -4.16
N VAL A 80 -14.46 0.55 -5.16
CA VAL A 80 -15.41 1.68 -5.12
C VAL A 80 -16.80 1.21 -4.64
N LYS A 81 -16.81 0.22 -3.78
CA LYS A 81 -18.05 -0.42 -3.26
C LYS A 81 -19.04 -0.76 -4.40
N LYS A 82 -20.31 -0.38 -4.26
CA LYS A 82 -21.39 -0.65 -5.20
C LYS A 82 -21.35 0.18 -6.51
N TYR A 83 -20.62 1.27 -6.55
CA TYR A 83 -20.62 2.19 -7.71
C TYR A 83 -19.60 1.84 -8.79
N PHE A 84 -18.71 0.88 -8.56
CA PHE A 84 -17.62 0.58 -9.48
C PHE A 84 -18.07 0.22 -10.89
N SER A 85 -18.91 -0.83 -11.02
CA SER A 85 -19.42 -1.28 -12.33
C SER A 85 -20.29 -0.22 -13.00
N PHE A 86 -21.05 0.54 -12.20
CA PHE A 86 -21.87 1.65 -12.70
C PHE A 86 -20.99 2.74 -13.34
N LEU A 87 -19.95 3.20 -12.66
CA LEU A 87 -19.02 4.21 -13.18
C LEU A 87 -18.32 3.74 -14.46
N CYS A 88 -17.88 2.48 -14.51
CA CYS A 88 -17.26 1.91 -15.70
C CYS A 88 -18.25 1.87 -16.89
N LYS A 89 -19.53 1.54 -16.65
CA LYS A 89 -20.57 1.55 -17.69
C LYS A 89 -20.84 2.96 -18.21
N ILE A 90 -21.00 3.93 -17.32
CA ILE A 90 -21.20 5.34 -17.68
C ILE A 90 -20.00 5.87 -18.48
N ALA A 91 -18.77 5.58 -18.04
CA ALA A 91 -17.57 5.99 -18.77
C ALA A 91 -17.59 5.44 -20.21
N ARG A 92 -17.87 4.15 -20.37
CA ARG A 92 -17.98 3.52 -21.70
C ARG A 92 -19.07 4.15 -22.58
N MET A 93 -20.27 4.40 -22.03
CA MET A 93 -21.37 5.04 -22.77
C MET A 93 -21.01 6.45 -23.23
N LYS A 94 -20.20 7.18 -22.47
CA LYS A 94 -19.71 8.51 -22.82
C LYS A 94 -18.46 8.52 -23.71
N GLY A 95 -17.92 7.34 -24.07
CA GLY A 95 -16.69 7.23 -24.84
C GLY A 95 -15.43 7.61 -24.07
N ALA A 96 -15.47 7.55 -22.74
CA ALA A 96 -14.33 7.67 -21.84
C ALA A 96 -13.73 6.28 -21.56
N LYS A 97 -12.48 6.24 -21.07
CA LYS A 97 -11.79 5.03 -20.64
C LYS A 97 -11.65 4.99 -19.13
N THR A 98 -11.52 3.79 -18.57
CA THR A 98 -11.36 3.58 -17.14
C THR A 98 -10.04 2.87 -16.83
N VAL A 99 -9.32 3.38 -15.83
CA VAL A 99 -8.12 2.76 -15.25
C VAL A 99 -8.39 2.53 -13.77
N SER A 100 -8.22 1.31 -13.30
CA SER A 100 -8.57 0.95 -11.91
C SER A 100 -7.36 0.44 -11.14
N LEU A 101 -6.96 1.15 -10.09
CA LEU A 101 -5.93 0.71 -9.15
C LEU A 101 -6.54 -0.13 -8.05
N ILE A 102 -6.04 -1.35 -7.87
CA ILE A 102 -6.49 -2.26 -6.81
C ILE A 102 -5.72 -1.99 -5.53
N HIS A 103 -6.44 -1.56 -4.47
CA HIS A 103 -5.89 -1.48 -3.12
C HIS A 103 -6.06 -2.79 -2.35
N ASP A 104 -7.18 -3.47 -2.54
CA ASP A 104 -7.51 -4.70 -1.81
C ASP A 104 -8.49 -5.54 -2.63
N LEU A 105 -8.34 -6.88 -2.59
CA LEU A 105 -9.25 -7.83 -3.20
C LEU A 105 -10.21 -8.38 -2.14
N GLY A 106 -11.50 -8.24 -2.40
CA GLY A 106 -12.55 -8.67 -1.48
C GLY A 106 -12.68 -10.19 -1.36
N SER A 107 -12.24 -10.93 -2.39
CA SER A 107 -12.22 -12.39 -2.42
C SER A 107 -11.15 -13.00 -1.51
N PHE A 108 -10.04 -12.26 -1.27
CA PHE A 108 -8.96 -12.76 -0.41
C PHE A 108 -9.21 -12.49 1.09
N ARG A 109 -9.07 -11.24 1.48
CA ARG A 109 -8.97 -10.86 2.89
C ARG A 109 -10.29 -10.94 3.65
N ARG A 110 -11.39 -10.67 2.98
CA ARG A 110 -12.69 -10.56 3.64
C ARG A 110 -13.69 -11.61 3.21
N LYS A 111 -13.35 -12.45 2.23
CA LYS A 111 -14.20 -13.48 1.61
C LYS A 111 -15.65 -12.99 1.34
N LYS A 112 -15.79 -11.67 1.04
CA LYS A 112 -17.08 -11.02 0.76
C LYS A 112 -17.55 -11.24 -0.67
N LEU A 113 -16.64 -11.67 -1.54
CA LEU A 113 -16.89 -11.98 -2.94
C LEU A 113 -16.25 -13.32 -3.26
N THR A 114 -16.80 -14.05 -4.20
CA THR A 114 -16.07 -15.15 -4.85
C THR A 114 -15.07 -14.56 -5.84
N VAL A 115 -14.07 -15.33 -6.21
CA VAL A 115 -13.04 -14.94 -7.19
C VAL A 115 -13.68 -14.54 -8.52
N GLU A 116 -14.61 -15.36 -9.01
CA GLU A 116 -15.31 -15.15 -10.29
C GLU A 116 -16.09 -13.83 -10.29
N LYS A 117 -16.79 -13.53 -9.18
CA LYS A 117 -17.52 -12.26 -9.02
C LYS A 117 -16.59 -11.05 -8.98
N GLU A 118 -15.40 -11.20 -8.39
CA GLU A 118 -14.41 -10.11 -8.34
C GLU A 118 -13.78 -9.87 -9.70
N ILE A 119 -13.36 -10.94 -10.40
CA ILE A 119 -12.85 -10.86 -11.77
C ILE A 119 -13.89 -10.26 -12.71
N SER A 120 -15.15 -10.74 -12.67
CA SER A 120 -16.25 -10.18 -13.45
C SER A 120 -16.46 -8.68 -13.18
N ARG A 121 -16.40 -8.26 -11.91
CA ARG A 121 -16.51 -6.85 -11.54
C ARG A 121 -15.37 -6.02 -12.10
N LEU A 122 -14.11 -6.44 -11.89
CA LEU A 122 -12.93 -5.75 -12.38
C LEU A 122 -12.88 -5.66 -13.91
N SER A 123 -13.42 -6.66 -14.62
CA SER A 123 -13.50 -6.69 -16.09
C SER A 123 -14.37 -5.60 -16.70
N HIS A 124 -15.11 -4.83 -15.90
CA HIS A 124 -15.81 -3.64 -16.36
C HIS A 124 -14.85 -2.48 -16.66
N SER A 125 -13.67 -2.44 -16.02
CA SER A 125 -12.63 -1.45 -16.31
C SER A 125 -11.89 -1.78 -17.61
N ASP A 126 -11.40 -0.73 -18.29
CA ASP A 126 -10.61 -0.92 -19.52
C ASP A 126 -9.17 -1.35 -19.25
N TYR A 127 -8.59 -0.90 -18.13
CA TYR A 127 -7.23 -1.22 -17.69
C TYR A 127 -7.20 -1.40 -16.17
N ILE A 128 -6.42 -2.35 -15.70
CA ILE A 128 -6.25 -2.63 -14.28
C ILE A 128 -4.79 -2.34 -13.89
N ILE A 129 -4.59 -1.70 -12.77
CA ILE A 129 -3.31 -1.61 -12.08
C ILE A 129 -3.42 -2.49 -10.82
N ALA A 130 -2.79 -3.65 -10.85
CA ALA A 130 -2.63 -4.51 -9.68
C ALA A 130 -1.68 -3.86 -8.66
N SER A 131 -1.78 -4.19 -7.37
CA SER A 131 -0.89 -3.62 -6.36
C SER A 131 0.58 -4.01 -6.56
N ASN A 132 0.82 -5.19 -7.16
CA ASN A 132 2.17 -5.72 -7.47
C ASN A 132 2.11 -6.79 -8.58
N GLU A 133 3.27 -7.31 -8.98
CA GLU A 133 3.37 -8.33 -10.03
C GLU A 133 2.72 -9.67 -9.65
N ASN A 134 2.78 -10.09 -8.39
CA ASN A 134 2.11 -11.32 -7.94
C ASN A 134 0.59 -11.21 -8.08
N MET A 135 0.00 -10.08 -7.67
CA MET A 135 -1.44 -9.85 -7.87
C MET A 135 -1.79 -9.76 -9.35
N LYS A 136 -0.95 -9.15 -10.19
CA LYS A 136 -1.14 -9.11 -11.65
C LYS A 136 -1.14 -10.52 -12.23
N LYS A 137 -0.17 -11.36 -11.85
CA LYS A 137 -0.10 -12.77 -12.26
C LYS A 137 -1.37 -13.53 -11.84
N TRP A 138 -1.75 -13.40 -10.57
CA TRP A 138 -2.96 -14.02 -10.03
C TRP A 138 -4.23 -13.62 -10.81
N LEU A 139 -4.41 -12.33 -11.11
CA LEU A 139 -5.55 -11.86 -11.91
C LEU A 139 -5.61 -12.53 -13.28
N LYS A 140 -4.46 -12.69 -13.95
CA LYS A 140 -4.36 -13.36 -15.25
C LYS A 140 -4.70 -14.83 -15.15
N GLU A 141 -4.17 -15.54 -14.17
CA GLU A 141 -4.41 -16.96 -13.91
C GLU A 141 -5.89 -17.24 -13.59
N HIS A 142 -6.61 -16.29 -13.02
CA HIS A 142 -8.03 -16.40 -12.71
C HIS A 142 -8.95 -15.79 -13.79
N GLY A 143 -8.45 -15.61 -15.00
CA GLY A 143 -9.26 -15.31 -16.18
C GLY A 143 -9.46 -13.83 -16.48
N MET A 144 -8.65 -12.91 -15.92
CA MET A 144 -8.67 -11.51 -16.29
C MET A 144 -8.17 -11.29 -17.71
N GLN A 145 -9.08 -10.94 -18.64
CA GLN A 145 -8.78 -10.69 -20.04
C GLN A 145 -8.36 -9.22 -20.32
N LYS A 146 -8.62 -8.31 -19.39
CA LYS A 146 -8.22 -6.91 -19.55
C LYS A 146 -6.72 -6.74 -19.41
N PRO A 147 -6.12 -5.72 -20.04
CA PRO A 147 -4.73 -5.36 -19.78
C PRO A 147 -4.51 -5.06 -18.30
N VAL A 148 -3.42 -5.59 -17.74
CA VAL A 148 -3.06 -5.43 -16.33
C VAL A 148 -1.61 -4.98 -16.22
N GLY A 149 -1.40 -3.80 -15.65
CA GLY A 149 -0.10 -3.34 -15.13
C GLY A 149 0.05 -3.64 -13.64
N ALA A 150 1.20 -3.30 -13.08
CA ALA A 150 1.47 -3.38 -11.64
C ALA A 150 1.96 -2.05 -11.08
N LEU A 151 1.59 -1.77 -9.83
CA LEU A 151 2.04 -0.58 -9.10
C LEU A 151 3.45 -0.79 -8.52
N GLY A 152 3.68 -1.91 -7.85
CA GLY A 152 4.84 -2.20 -7.02
C GLY A 152 4.62 -1.82 -5.57
N LEU A 153 4.96 -0.60 -5.18
CA LEU A 153 4.69 -0.06 -3.84
C LEU A 153 3.60 1.01 -3.91
N PHE A 154 2.78 1.11 -2.87
CA PHE A 154 1.94 2.30 -2.70
C PHE A 154 2.81 3.49 -2.29
N ASP A 155 2.64 4.63 -2.95
CA ASP A 155 3.30 5.85 -2.54
C ASP A 155 2.87 6.27 -1.12
N TYR A 156 3.75 6.98 -0.42
CA TYR A 156 3.49 7.47 0.93
C TYR A 156 3.99 8.91 1.06
N ARG A 157 3.07 9.85 1.00
CA ARG A 157 3.37 11.27 1.07
C ARG A 157 3.37 11.76 2.53
N SER A 158 4.33 12.57 2.88
CA SER A 158 4.48 13.14 4.22
C SER A 158 5.25 14.45 4.15
N ALA A 159 4.82 15.44 4.93
CA ALA A 159 5.55 16.69 5.08
C ALA A 159 6.78 16.55 5.99
N SER A 160 6.80 15.51 6.84
CA SER A 160 7.90 15.28 7.77
C SER A 160 9.16 14.83 7.03
N PRO A 161 10.34 15.37 7.35
CA PRO A 161 11.60 14.88 6.82
C PRO A 161 11.87 13.45 7.30
N CYS A 162 12.47 12.65 6.44
CA CYS A 162 13.01 11.36 6.82
C CYS A 162 14.21 11.55 7.76
N GLN A 163 14.30 10.73 8.80
CA GLN A 163 15.45 10.79 9.71
C GLN A 163 16.77 10.34 9.06
N GLU A 164 17.87 10.96 9.50
CA GLU A 164 19.24 10.62 9.09
C GLU A 164 20.07 10.01 10.22
N LYS A 165 19.42 9.49 11.26
CA LYS A 165 20.13 9.01 12.43
C LYS A 165 20.93 7.75 12.11
N ALA A 166 22.26 7.83 12.24
CA ALA A 166 23.12 6.67 12.19
C ALA A 166 22.83 5.75 13.40
N SER A 167 22.97 4.45 13.19
CA SER A 167 22.96 3.50 14.31
C SER A 167 24.34 3.49 14.96
N ASP A 168 24.37 3.66 16.27
CA ASP A 168 25.55 3.50 17.12
C ASP A 168 25.40 2.36 18.13
N ARG A 169 24.34 1.55 17.95
CA ARG A 169 23.93 0.52 18.91
C ARG A 169 24.70 -0.77 18.72
N LYS A 170 25.08 -1.37 19.84
CA LYS A 170 25.61 -2.75 19.86
C LYS A 170 24.55 -3.79 19.44
N GLN A 171 23.29 -3.53 19.76
CA GLN A 171 22.15 -4.40 19.41
C GLN A 171 21.21 -3.64 18.47
N PRO A 172 20.94 -4.16 17.27
CA PRO A 172 19.98 -3.55 16.36
C PRO A 172 18.58 -3.44 16.98
N LYS A 173 17.90 -2.33 16.71
CA LYS A 173 16.52 -2.08 17.13
C LYS A 173 15.57 -2.20 15.94
N VAL A 174 14.62 -3.11 16.05
CA VAL A 174 13.58 -3.36 15.05
C VAL A 174 12.27 -2.75 15.52
N VAL A 175 11.53 -2.04 14.66
CA VAL A 175 10.21 -1.52 15.00
C VAL A 175 9.09 -2.29 14.30
N TYR A 176 8.05 -2.60 15.07
CA TYR A 176 6.78 -3.08 14.55
C TYR A 176 5.68 -2.07 14.86
N ALA A 177 5.02 -1.51 13.84
CA ALA A 177 3.97 -0.51 14.01
C ALA A 177 2.66 -0.92 13.32
N GLY A 178 1.54 -0.66 13.99
CA GLY A 178 0.21 -0.88 13.43
C GLY A 178 -0.86 -1.22 14.45
N ALA A 179 -2.06 -1.51 13.97
CA ALA A 179 -3.14 -2.01 14.79
C ALA A 179 -2.83 -3.44 15.23
N LEU A 180 -2.73 -3.66 16.55
CA LEU A 180 -2.41 -4.94 17.15
C LEU A 180 -3.69 -5.74 17.44
N SER A 181 -3.66 -7.02 17.14
CA SER A 181 -4.74 -7.96 17.46
C SER A 181 -4.23 -9.40 17.44
N MET A 182 -4.82 -10.28 18.25
CA MET A 182 -4.48 -11.71 18.24
C MET A 182 -4.64 -12.34 16.85
N LYS A 183 -5.63 -11.93 16.08
CA LYS A 183 -5.88 -12.47 14.74
C LYS A 183 -4.76 -12.15 13.74
N LYS A 184 -4.03 -11.06 13.97
CA LYS A 184 -3.04 -10.54 13.00
C LYS A 184 -1.60 -10.64 13.47
N ASN A 185 -1.37 -10.48 14.77
CA ASN A 185 -0.05 -10.18 15.32
C ASN A 185 0.31 -11.06 16.52
N SER A 186 -0.33 -12.21 16.67
CA SER A 186 -0.05 -13.11 17.81
C SER A 186 1.37 -13.70 17.79
N PHE A 187 2.08 -13.63 16.65
CA PHE A 187 3.53 -13.90 16.61
C PHE A 187 4.32 -13.06 17.63
N LEU A 188 3.85 -11.84 17.96
CA LEU A 188 4.48 -11.00 18.99
C LEU A 188 4.42 -11.63 20.38
N VAL A 189 3.40 -12.44 20.66
CA VAL A 189 3.28 -13.18 21.91
C VAL A 189 4.36 -14.25 21.99
N GLU A 190 4.60 -15.00 20.92
CA GLU A 190 5.68 -15.99 20.89
C GLU A 190 7.06 -15.31 20.90
N LEU A 191 7.21 -14.23 20.14
CA LEU A 191 8.45 -13.46 20.13
C LEU A 191 8.78 -12.89 21.51
N SER A 192 7.78 -12.50 22.32
CA SER A 192 8.01 -11.99 23.68
C SER A 192 8.64 -13.03 24.61
N LYS A 193 8.50 -14.32 24.32
CA LYS A 193 9.07 -15.43 25.10
C LYS A 193 10.47 -15.82 24.66
N THR A 194 10.82 -15.54 23.40
CA THR A 194 12.03 -16.11 22.75
C THR A 194 13.07 -15.08 22.34
N LEU A 195 12.74 -13.79 22.31
CA LEU A 195 13.66 -12.72 21.91
C LEU A 195 14.80 -12.55 22.92
N THR A 196 16.05 -12.64 22.43
CA THR A 196 17.26 -12.62 23.28
C THR A 196 18.37 -11.68 22.80
N ASN A 197 18.48 -11.38 21.49
CA ASN A 197 19.69 -10.78 20.93
C ASN A 197 19.53 -9.41 20.25
N TRP A 198 18.30 -8.93 20.05
CA TRP A 198 18.01 -7.62 19.45
C TRP A 198 16.84 -6.94 20.16
N GLN A 199 16.65 -5.65 19.90
CA GLN A 199 15.59 -4.88 20.56
C GLN A 199 14.37 -4.77 19.65
N LEU A 200 13.15 -4.92 20.21
CA LEU A 200 11.89 -4.71 19.53
C LEU A 200 11.14 -3.52 20.12
N LEU A 201 10.86 -2.54 19.27
CA LEU A 201 9.96 -1.44 19.58
C LEU A 201 8.59 -1.71 18.97
N VAL A 202 7.55 -1.79 19.77
CA VAL A 202 6.17 -2.02 19.31
C VAL A 202 5.36 -0.75 19.44
N CYS A 203 4.94 -0.18 18.30
CA CYS A 203 4.07 1.00 18.22
C CYS A 203 2.64 0.57 17.89
N GLY A 204 1.76 0.61 18.88
CA GLY A 204 0.36 0.19 18.75
C GLY A 204 -0.26 -0.09 20.11
N ASN A 205 -1.58 -0.24 20.16
CA ASN A 205 -2.26 -0.57 21.42
C ASN A 205 -2.08 -2.04 21.77
N LYS A 206 -1.26 -2.33 22.80
CA LYS A 206 -0.97 -3.69 23.26
C LYS A 206 -2.17 -4.46 23.84
N GLU A 207 -3.25 -3.75 24.22
CA GLU A 207 -4.50 -4.38 24.72
C GLU A 207 -5.13 -5.33 23.68
N GLY A 208 -4.81 -5.18 22.40
CA GLY A 208 -5.20 -6.11 21.34
C GLY A 208 -4.50 -7.47 21.37
N LEU A 209 -3.48 -7.64 22.25
CA LEU A 209 -2.69 -8.87 22.39
C LEU A 209 -2.83 -9.44 23.80
N GLN A 210 -3.10 -10.75 23.89
CA GLN A 210 -3.19 -11.48 25.15
C GLN A 210 -1.98 -12.41 25.28
N GLY A 211 -1.52 -12.62 26.52
CA GLY A 211 -0.45 -13.57 26.82
C GLY A 211 0.97 -13.06 26.51
N LEU A 212 1.16 -11.76 26.30
CA LEU A 212 2.48 -11.16 26.20
C LEU A 212 3.28 -11.42 27.49
N LYS A 213 4.53 -11.83 27.33
CA LYS A 213 5.48 -11.94 28.45
C LYS A 213 6.30 -10.64 28.56
N GLU A 214 6.65 -10.28 29.78
CA GLU A 214 7.61 -9.22 30.01
C GLU A 214 8.97 -9.67 29.48
N ASN A 215 9.57 -8.82 28.66
CA ASN A 215 10.89 -9.04 28.09
C ASN A 215 11.60 -7.67 28.02
N PRO A 216 12.78 -7.52 28.66
CA PRO A 216 13.49 -6.25 28.74
C PRO A 216 13.93 -5.71 27.36
N LEU A 217 13.97 -6.58 26.35
CA LEU A 217 14.29 -6.19 24.96
C LEU A 217 13.08 -5.68 24.17
N ILE A 218 11.88 -5.76 24.74
CA ILE A 218 10.64 -5.31 24.07
C ILE A 218 10.08 -4.07 24.75
N THR A 219 9.98 -2.98 23.99
CA THR A 219 9.37 -1.73 24.45
C THR A 219 8.03 -1.51 23.74
N TYR A 220 6.97 -1.22 24.51
CA TYR A 220 5.66 -0.85 23.98
C TYR A 220 5.45 0.66 24.11
N GLN A 221 5.38 1.35 22.98
CA GLN A 221 5.27 2.83 22.95
C GLN A 221 3.81 3.31 22.81
N GLY A 222 2.85 2.42 22.55
CA GLY A 222 1.48 2.82 22.25
C GLY A 222 1.33 3.35 20.82
N PHE A 223 0.23 4.10 20.60
CA PHE A 223 -0.04 4.72 19.29
C PHE A 223 0.89 5.91 19.06
N VAL A 224 1.55 5.93 17.91
CA VAL A 224 2.39 7.04 17.45
C VAL A 224 1.78 7.60 16.16
N PRO A 225 1.44 8.88 16.08
CA PRO A 225 0.99 9.51 14.83
C PRO A 225 2.03 9.33 13.71
N SER A 226 1.57 9.17 12.47
CA SER A 226 2.47 8.82 11.36
C SER A 226 3.54 9.88 11.07
N GLU A 227 3.20 11.16 11.20
CA GLU A 227 4.17 12.24 10.98
C GLU A 227 5.25 12.27 12.07
N ASP A 228 4.85 12.03 13.34
CA ASP A 228 5.79 11.94 14.47
C ASP A 228 6.68 10.70 14.34
N PHE A 229 6.10 9.57 13.92
CA PHE A 229 6.87 8.35 13.64
C PHE A 229 7.93 8.61 12.57
N ILE A 230 7.55 9.18 11.43
CA ILE A 230 8.49 9.47 10.33
C ILE A 230 9.60 10.41 10.80
N LYS A 231 9.26 11.42 11.61
CA LYS A 231 10.19 12.44 12.09
C LYS A 231 11.13 11.94 13.17
N SER A 232 10.69 11.01 14.04
CA SER A 232 11.40 10.77 15.32
C SER A 232 11.62 9.31 15.70
N ILE A 233 11.19 8.34 14.87
CA ILE A 233 11.32 6.92 15.25
C ILE A 233 12.79 6.53 15.43
N ASP A 234 13.09 5.97 16.60
CA ASP A 234 14.42 5.51 16.94
C ASP A 234 14.52 3.98 16.75
N ALA A 235 14.77 3.57 15.50
CA ALA A 235 14.95 2.18 15.12
C ALA A 235 15.92 2.03 13.93
N ASP A 236 16.39 0.81 13.71
CA ASP A 236 17.28 0.47 12.61
C ASP A 236 16.54 -0.19 11.46
N PHE A 237 15.49 -0.96 11.76
CA PHE A 237 14.69 -1.68 10.78
C PHE A 237 13.20 -1.59 11.09
N GLY A 238 12.37 -1.64 10.03
CA GLY A 238 10.93 -1.84 10.14
C GLY A 238 10.56 -3.29 9.84
N LEU A 239 9.78 -3.95 10.72
CA LEU A 239 9.37 -5.35 10.55
C LEU A 239 8.05 -5.46 9.79
N VAL A 240 8.08 -6.19 8.68
CA VAL A 240 6.90 -6.56 7.87
C VAL A 240 6.63 -8.04 8.03
N TRP A 241 5.80 -8.36 9.02
CA TRP A 241 5.40 -9.70 9.40
C TRP A 241 3.98 -9.70 9.93
N ASP A 242 3.17 -10.67 9.56
CA ASP A 242 1.80 -10.83 10.08
C ASP A 242 1.52 -12.34 10.28
N GLY A 243 0.66 -12.67 11.24
CA GLY A 243 0.26 -14.04 11.55
C GLY A 243 0.50 -14.43 13.01
N ASP A 244 0.56 -15.73 13.25
CA ASP A 244 0.68 -16.34 14.59
C ASP A 244 1.97 -17.17 14.79
N SER A 245 2.80 -17.29 13.75
CA SER A 245 4.01 -18.11 13.77
C SER A 245 5.28 -17.27 13.60
N LEU A 246 6.37 -17.72 14.20
CA LEU A 246 7.73 -17.20 13.96
C LEU A 246 8.39 -17.85 12.74
N ASP A 247 7.90 -19.01 12.28
CA ASP A 247 8.48 -19.77 11.17
C ASP A 247 8.06 -19.24 9.79
N THR A 248 6.85 -18.68 9.70
CA THR A 248 6.31 -18.13 8.45
C THR A 248 5.19 -17.13 8.73
N CYS A 249 4.89 -16.25 7.79
CA CYS A 249 3.68 -15.45 7.86
C CYS A 249 2.44 -16.33 7.62
N SER A 250 1.67 -16.55 8.67
CA SER A 250 0.56 -17.52 8.74
C SER A 250 -0.80 -16.85 8.81
N GLY A 251 -1.85 -17.66 8.69
CA GLY A 251 -3.24 -17.21 8.74
C GLY A 251 -3.63 -16.33 7.56
N GLU A 252 -4.87 -15.80 7.60
CA GLU A 252 -5.41 -14.99 6.50
C GLU A 252 -4.61 -13.70 6.24
N TYR A 253 -4.10 -13.08 7.30
CA TYR A 253 -3.32 -11.82 7.19
C TYR A 253 -1.91 -12.07 6.70
N GLY A 254 -1.22 -13.09 7.25
CA GLY A 254 0.14 -13.41 6.86
C GLY A 254 0.21 -13.92 5.43
N GLN A 255 -0.64 -14.88 5.06
CA GLN A 255 -0.68 -15.42 3.69
C GLN A 255 -1.09 -14.36 2.64
N TYR A 256 -1.84 -13.34 3.05
CA TYR A 256 -2.20 -12.26 2.13
C TYR A 256 -0.99 -11.40 1.71
N LEU A 257 0.10 -11.40 2.46
CA LEU A 257 1.36 -10.73 2.07
C LEU A 257 1.94 -11.26 0.74
N LYS A 258 1.60 -12.48 0.34
CA LYS A 258 1.98 -13.04 -0.99
C LYS A 258 1.36 -12.29 -2.16
N TRP A 259 0.29 -11.52 -1.91
CA TRP A 259 -0.54 -10.94 -2.97
C TRP A 259 -0.69 -9.42 -2.87
N ASN A 260 -0.57 -8.84 -1.68
CA ASN A 260 -0.75 -7.41 -1.50
C ASN A 260 0.57 -6.65 -1.41
N SER A 261 0.48 -5.32 -1.54
CA SER A 261 1.54 -4.37 -1.18
C SER A 261 1.09 -3.66 0.09
N PRO A 262 1.50 -4.15 1.28
CA PRO A 262 1.03 -3.57 2.53
C PRO A 262 1.59 -2.15 2.70
N HIS A 263 0.71 -1.20 3.01
CA HIS A 263 1.08 0.22 3.17
C HIS A 263 2.12 0.46 4.28
N LYS A 264 2.28 -0.51 5.19
CA LYS A 264 3.32 -0.57 6.22
C LYS A 264 4.73 -0.54 5.61
N VAL A 265 4.94 -1.20 4.47
CA VAL A 265 6.22 -1.19 3.72
C VAL A 265 6.61 0.24 3.37
N SER A 266 5.72 0.97 2.71
CA SER A 266 5.96 2.36 2.30
C SER A 266 6.08 3.30 3.50
N PHE A 267 5.35 3.04 4.58
CA PHE A 267 5.43 3.80 5.82
C PHE A 267 6.82 3.72 6.46
N TYR A 268 7.37 2.52 6.61
CA TYR A 268 8.71 2.35 7.17
C TYR A 268 9.79 2.93 6.26
N LEU A 269 9.71 2.65 4.96
CA LEU A 269 10.64 3.24 4.00
C LEU A 269 10.59 4.76 4.04
N ARG A 270 9.39 5.36 4.15
CA ARG A 270 9.22 6.82 4.26
C ARG A 270 9.84 7.40 5.53
N ALA A 271 9.91 6.62 6.59
CA ALA A 271 10.67 6.96 7.81
C ALA A 271 12.18 6.70 7.69
N GLY A 272 12.68 6.28 6.52
CA GLY A 272 14.10 5.97 6.28
C GLY A 272 14.55 4.62 6.84
N LEU A 273 13.62 3.77 7.24
CA LEU A 273 13.93 2.47 7.79
C LEU A 273 14.03 1.42 6.68
N PRO A 274 15.15 0.73 6.54
CA PRO A 274 15.22 -0.51 5.78
C PRO A 274 14.32 -1.57 6.42
N LEU A 275 13.92 -2.56 5.63
CA LEU A 275 12.91 -3.51 6.06
C LEU A 275 13.50 -4.86 6.43
N ILE A 276 12.90 -5.49 7.43
CA ILE A 276 12.92 -6.94 7.60
C ILE A 276 11.58 -7.42 7.09
N ILE A 277 11.58 -8.23 6.04
CA ILE A 277 10.36 -8.64 5.34
C ILE A 277 10.35 -10.15 5.10
N TRP A 278 9.17 -10.75 5.19
CA TRP A 278 8.99 -12.14 4.82
C TRP A 278 9.32 -12.36 3.34
N LYS A 279 10.17 -13.37 3.05
CA LYS A 279 10.69 -13.62 1.71
C LYS A 279 9.62 -13.92 0.66
N GLU A 280 8.51 -14.56 1.08
CA GLU A 280 7.40 -14.84 0.19
C GLU A 280 6.41 -13.66 0.02
N ALA A 281 6.65 -12.52 0.68
CA ALA A 281 5.83 -11.34 0.48
C ALA A 281 6.01 -10.81 -0.94
N ALA A 282 4.90 -10.44 -1.59
CA ALA A 282 4.87 -10.03 -3.00
C ALA A 282 5.82 -8.86 -3.32
N VAL A 283 6.15 -8.04 -2.35
CA VAL A 283 7.03 -6.87 -2.52
C VAL A 283 8.46 -7.11 -2.00
N ALA A 284 8.76 -8.29 -1.47
CA ALA A 284 10.12 -8.63 -1.01
C ALA A 284 11.18 -8.47 -2.13
N PRO A 285 10.94 -8.91 -3.38
CA PRO A 285 11.91 -8.71 -4.46
C PRO A 285 12.26 -7.24 -4.71
N ILE A 286 11.29 -6.32 -4.59
CA ILE A 286 11.52 -4.88 -4.77
C ILE A 286 12.47 -4.35 -3.69
N ILE A 287 12.33 -4.83 -2.46
CA ILE A 287 13.15 -4.41 -1.32
C ILE A 287 14.57 -4.97 -1.45
N GLU A 288 14.71 -6.23 -1.84
CA GLU A 288 16.00 -6.87 -2.06
C GLU A 288 16.76 -6.23 -3.22
N GLU A 289 16.12 -6.02 -4.37
CA GLU A 289 16.70 -5.36 -5.54
C GLU A 289 17.16 -3.93 -5.21
N ALA A 290 16.37 -3.18 -4.45
CA ALA A 290 16.75 -1.85 -3.97
C ALA A 290 17.87 -1.91 -2.91
N GLY A 291 18.12 -3.06 -2.30
CA GLY A 291 18.99 -3.24 -1.16
C GLY A 291 18.55 -2.44 0.08
N ALA A 292 17.26 -2.22 0.20
CA ALA A 292 16.62 -1.44 1.26
C ALA A 292 16.07 -2.32 2.39
N GLY A 293 16.66 -3.49 2.61
CA GLY A 293 16.23 -4.41 3.67
C GLY A 293 16.74 -5.82 3.49
N ILE A 294 16.21 -6.72 4.30
CA ILE A 294 16.58 -8.14 4.40
C ILE A 294 15.30 -8.97 4.28
N ALA A 295 15.30 -9.92 3.34
CA ALA A 295 14.24 -10.91 3.27
C ALA A 295 14.60 -12.14 4.14
N ILE A 296 13.60 -12.62 4.88
CA ILE A 296 13.74 -13.76 5.79
C ILE A 296 12.64 -14.79 5.55
N ASN A 297 12.95 -16.07 5.75
CA ASN A 297 11.93 -17.12 5.72
C ASN A 297 11.23 -17.23 7.09
N SER A 298 11.99 -17.05 8.17
CA SER A 298 11.58 -17.19 9.57
C SER A 298 12.12 -16.06 10.43
N LEU A 299 11.35 -15.60 11.42
CA LEU A 299 11.84 -14.68 12.46
C LEU A 299 12.95 -15.30 13.32
N LYS A 300 13.06 -16.61 13.36
CA LYS A 300 14.14 -17.33 14.06
C LYS A 300 15.51 -17.11 13.43
N GLU A 301 15.56 -16.67 12.14
CA GLU A 301 16.82 -16.33 11.46
C GLU A 301 17.38 -14.95 11.90
N LEU A 302 16.56 -14.13 12.58
CA LEU A 302 16.95 -12.74 12.85
C LEU A 302 18.12 -12.59 13.78
N ASP A 303 18.24 -13.44 14.79
CA ASP A 303 19.35 -13.38 15.73
C ASP A 303 20.70 -13.49 15.01
N GLU A 304 20.85 -14.47 14.13
CA GLU A 304 22.05 -14.67 13.33
C GLU A 304 22.24 -13.58 12.28
N LYS A 305 21.16 -13.26 11.51
CA LYS A 305 21.25 -12.27 10.44
C LYS A 305 21.62 -10.88 10.98
N LEU A 306 21.02 -10.46 12.10
CA LEU A 306 21.30 -9.15 12.70
C LEU A 306 22.67 -9.11 13.37
N ALA A 307 23.13 -10.20 13.97
CA ALA A 307 24.47 -10.30 14.57
C ALA A 307 25.61 -10.19 13.53
N ASN A 308 25.33 -10.62 12.28
CA ASN A 308 26.30 -10.57 11.18
C ASN A 308 26.34 -9.21 10.47
N LEU A 309 25.45 -8.26 10.77
CA LEU A 309 25.45 -6.93 10.18
C LEU A 309 26.44 -6.01 10.88
N THR A 310 27.26 -5.36 10.09
CA THR A 310 28.09 -4.24 10.56
C THR A 310 27.26 -2.94 10.62
N LEU A 311 27.74 -1.94 11.34
CA LEU A 311 27.13 -0.60 11.34
C LEU A 311 27.12 0.03 9.94
N ASP A 312 28.13 -0.26 9.13
CA ASP A 312 28.22 0.20 7.75
C ASP A 312 27.16 -0.45 6.85
N ASP A 313 26.86 -1.73 7.06
CA ASP A 313 25.78 -2.42 6.35
C ASP A 313 24.43 -1.78 6.67
N ILE A 314 24.15 -1.53 7.94
CA ILE A 314 22.92 -0.86 8.39
C ILE A 314 22.85 0.56 7.79
N ALA A 315 23.92 1.32 7.85
CA ALA A 315 23.99 2.67 7.29
C ALA A 315 23.78 2.65 5.76
N ASN A 316 24.33 1.68 5.05
CA ASN A 316 24.14 1.50 3.62
C ASN A 316 22.67 1.20 3.27
N GLN A 317 22.05 0.28 4.00
CA GLN A 317 20.63 -0.05 3.80
C GLN A 317 19.72 1.15 4.11
N LYS A 318 20.01 1.93 5.17
CA LYS A 318 19.31 3.19 5.49
C LYS A 318 19.41 4.21 4.35
N ARG A 319 20.60 4.38 3.74
CA ARG A 319 20.77 5.26 2.56
C ARG A 319 19.90 4.81 1.38
N LYS A 320 19.81 3.50 1.14
CA LYS A 320 18.97 2.93 0.07
C LYS A 320 17.48 3.06 0.39
N ALA A 321 17.06 2.84 1.63
CA ALA A 321 15.69 3.09 2.08
C ALA A 321 15.29 4.57 1.91
N LYS A 322 16.20 5.51 2.21
CA LYS A 322 15.99 6.94 2.00
C LYS A 322 15.75 7.30 0.52
N ARG A 323 16.48 6.68 -0.41
CA ARG A 323 16.22 6.89 -1.85
C ARG A 323 14.80 6.44 -2.25
N LEU A 324 14.33 5.32 -1.69
CA LEU A 324 12.94 4.91 -1.88
C LEU A 324 11.95 5.86 -1.18
N ALA A 325 12.28 6.36 0.01
CA ALA A 325 11.47 7.34 0.73
C ALA A 325 11.18 8.59 -0.12
N GLU A 326 12.18 9.11 -0.81
CA GLU A 326 12.04 10.26 -1.71
C GLU A 326 11.14 9.93 -2.89
N ARG A 327 11.32 8.78 -3.52
CA ARG A 327 10.45 8.32 -4.60
C ARG A 327 8.99 8.19 -4.14
N LEU A 328 8.77 7.54 -2.98
CA LEU A 328 7.44 7.39 -2.37
C LEU A 328 6.78 8.73 -2.06
N ASN A 329 7.55 9.71 -1.58
CA ASN A 329 7.03 11.04 -1.23
C ASN A 329 6.56 11.85 -2.46
N HIS A 330 7.09 11.56 -3.64
CA HIS A 330 6.75 12.25 -4.88
C HIS A 330 5.77 11.49 -5.78
N GLY A 331 5.12 10.44 -5.29
CA GLY A 331 4.12 9.69 -6.06
C GLY A 331 4.71 8.92 -7.24
N HIS A 332 5.95 8.46 -7.12
CA HIS A 332 6.71 7.85 -8.22
C HIS A 332 6.03 6.60 -8.78
N PHE A 333 5.56 5.72 -7.92
CA PHE A 333 5.00 4.43 -8.34
C PHE A 333 3.68 4.60 -9.08
N LEU A 334 2.80 5.50 -8.61
CA LEU A 334 1.56 5.81 -9.32
C LEU A 334 1.84 6.49 -10.67
N ARG A 335 2.78 7.45 -10.72
CA ARG A 335 3.20 8.12 -11.97
C ARG A 335 3.73 7.11 -12.98
N GLN A 336 4.58 6.19 -12.53
CA GLN A 336 5.15 5.14 -13.39
C GLN A 336 4.06 4.19 -13.92
N ALA A 337 3.15 3.72 -13.06
CA ALA A 337 2.07 2.83 -13.47
C ALA A 337 1.10 3.48 -14.47
N LEU A 338 0.78 4.76 -14.28
CA LEU A 338 -0.01 5.53 -15.24
C LEU A 338 0.76 5.83 -16.54
N GLY A 339 2.07 6.09 -16.46
CA GLY A 339 2.93 6.25 -17.62
C GLY A 339 2.94 5.02 -18.53
N MET A 340 3.03 3.81 -17.95
CA MET A 340 2.91 2.55 -18.69
C MET A 340 1.54 2.44 -19.37
N TYR A 341 0.44 2.71 -18.68
CA TYR A 341 -0.90 2.71 -19.29
C TYR A 341 -0.98 3.65 -20.52
N PHE A 342 -0.46 4.87 -20.41
CA PHE A 342 -0.51 5.82 -21.53
C PHE A 342 0.40 5.42 -22.70
N SER A 343 1.51 4.73 -22.44
CA SER A 343 2.41 4.20 -23.47
C SER A 343 1.76 3.04 -24.21
N ASP A 344 1.19 2.08 -23.51
CA ASP A 344 0.46 0.94 -24.09
C ASP A 344 -0.69 1.41 -24.98
N ARG A 345 -1.40 2.46 -24.57
CA ARG A 345 -2.50 3.04 -25.34
C ARG A 345 -2.04 3.69 -26.65
N LYS A 346 -0.84 4.27 -26.71
CA LYS A 346 -0.27 4.86 -27.93
C LYS A 346 0.15 3.79 -28.93
N SER A 347 0.70 2.67 -28.47
CA SER A 347 1.11 1.56 -29.35
C SER A 347 -0.10 0.91 -30.03
N VAL A 348 -1.16 0.60 -29.28
CA VAL A 348 -2.41 0.02 -29.82
C VAL A 348 -3.13 0.99 -30.78
N GLY A 349 -2.99 2.30 -30.60
CA GLY A 349 -3.55 3.30 -31.50
C GLY A 349 -2.82 3.39 -32.85
N ARG A 350 -1.51 3.08 -32.88
CA ARG A 350 -0.73 3.07 -34.14
C ARG A 350 -0.98 1.82 -34.99
N GLU A 351 -1.21 0.66 -34.37
CA GLU A 351 -1.51 -0.58 -35.09
C GLU A 351 -2.89 -0.59 -35.77
N ARG A 352 -3.79 0.32 -35.41
CA ARG A 352 -5.14 0.46 -36.02
C ARG A 352 -5.22 1.47 -37.17
N VAL A 353 -4.12 2.14 -37.48
CA VAL A 353 -4.03 3.18 -38.51
C VAL A 353 -3.17 2.71 -39.72
N CYS A 354 -2.66 1.47 -39.67
CA CYS A 354 -1.95 0.84 -40.79
C CYS A 354 -2.86 -0.13 -41.55
#